data_887723c39ebec4de25741091940471ee
#
_entry.id   887723c39ebec4de25741091940471ee
#
_cell.length_a   1.000
_cell.length_b   1.000
_cell.length_c   1.000
_cell.angle_alpha   90.00
_cell.angle_beta   90.00
_cell.angle_gamma   90.00
#
_symmetry.space_group_name_H-M   'P 1'
#
loop_
_entity.id
_entity.type
_entity.pdbx_description
1 polymer ?
#
loop_
_entity_poly.entity_id
_entity_poly.type
_entity_poly.pdbx_seq_one_letter_code
_entity_poly.pdbx_strand_id
1 'polypeptide(L)' 'MECQKCNGEMETGFIPDYGYMNEGAQSQWIEGEPEKSWGAVKQKGKKILVIDTFRCISCGHLEFYATGKEGKAR' A
#
# COMPACT_ATOMS: atom_id res chain seq x y z
N MET A 1 -9.16 7.97 -13.52
CA MET A 1 -8.47 6.72 -13.92
C MET A 1 -9.48 5.69 -14.35
N GLU A 2 -9.23 5.02 -15.43
CA GLU A 2 -10.12 3.99 -15.95
C GLU A 2 -9.62 2.59 -15.60
N CYS A 3 -10.56 1.69 -15.34
CA CYS A 3 -10.24 0.29 -15.09
C CYS A 3 -9.73 -0.36 -16.37
N GLN A 4 -8.63 -1.09 -16.27
CA GLN A 4 -8.04 -1.76 -17.45
C GLN A 4 -8.79 -3.03 -17.83
N LYS A 5 -9.69 -3.52 -17.01
CA LYS A 5 -10.47 -4.71 -17.30
C LYS A 5 -11.81 -4.42 -17.95
N CYS A 6 -12.51 -3.37 -17.50
CA CYS A 6 -13.86 -3.09 -17.99
C CYS A 6 -14.07 -1.65 -18.41
N ASN A 7 -13.03 -0.81 -18.35
CA ASN A 7 -13.07 0.61 -18.66
C ASN A 7 -14.01 1.44 -17.76
N GLY A 8 -14.42 0.88 -16.63
CA GLY A 8 -15.22 1.63 -15.66
C GLY A 8 -14.37 2.64 -14.90
N GLU A 9 -15.02 3.49 -14.14
CA GLU A 9 -14.33 4.46 -13.31
C GLU A 9 -13.69 3.81 -12.09
N MET A 10 -12.54 4.34 -11.70
CA MET A 10 -11.83 3.88 -10.51
C MET A 10 -12.00 4.92 -9.41
N GLU A 11 -12.22 4.46 -8.19
CA GLU A 11 -12.28 5.33 -7.03
C GLU A 11 -11.06 5.10 -6.14
N THR A 12 -10.60 6.17 -5.50
CA THR A 12 -9.47 6.14 -4.59
C THR A 12 -9.89 5.51 -3.27
N GLY A 13 -9.01 4.68 -2.73
CA GLY A 13 -9.20 4.11 -1.41
C GLY A 13 -7.84 3.75 -0.83
N PHE A 14 -7.84 2.92 0.19
CA PHE A 14 -6.60 2.41 0.75
C PHE A 14 -6.84 1.07 1.43
N ILE A 15 -5.78 0.28 1.52
CA ILE A 15 -5.81 -0.96 2.27
C ILE A 15 -5.24 -0.64 3.65
N PRO A 16 -6.03 -0.75 4.71
CA PRO A 16 -5.53 -0.42 6.04
C PRO A 16 -4.50 -1.43 6.52
N ASP A 17 -3.46 -0.92 7.13
CA ASP A 17 -2.44 -1.73 7.77
C ASP A 17 -2.53 -1.47 9.26
N TYR A 18 -3.17 -2.39 9.98
CA TYR A 18 -3.35 -2.25 11.41
C TYR A 18 -2.11 -2.72 12.13
N GLY A 19 -1.25 -1.78 12.48
CA GLY A 19 -0.08 -2.07 13.25
C GLY A 19 -0.42 -2.20 14.72
N TYR A 20 0.60 -2.09 15.54
CA TYR A 20 0.44 -2.05 17.00
C TYR A 20 -0.50 -0.90 17.36
N MET A 21 -1.51 -1.14 18.15
CA MET A 21 -2.51 -0.17 18.60
C MET A 21 -3.62 0.16 17.56
N ASN A 22 -3.78 -0.64 16.54
CA ASN A 22 -4.87 -0.49 15.56
C ASN A 22 -4.93 0.88 14.89
N GLU A 23 -3.82 1.40 14.48
CA GLU A 23 -3.78 2.74 13.90
C GLU A 23 -4.46 2.87 12.53
N GLY A 24 -4.65 1.77 11.80
CA GLY A 24 -5.35 1.82 10.52
C GLY A 24 -4.65 2.65 9.45
N ALA A 25 -3.34 2.65 9.44
CA ALA A 25 -2.59 3.40 8.47
C ALA A 25 -2.62 2.73 7.10
N GLN A 26 -2.33 3.51 6.06
CA GLN A 26 -2.24 3.02 4.69
C GLN A 26 -1.06 2.05 4.55
N SER A 27 -1.27 0.95 3.80
CA SER A 27 -0.22 -0.03 3.54
C SER A 27 0.97 0.59 2.82
N GLN A 28 2.14 0.00 3.03
CA GLN A 28 3.39 0.53 2.49
C GLN A 28 4.18 -0.56 1.77
N TRP A 29 4.93 -0.13 0.75
CA TRP A 29 5.91 -0.96 0.07
C TRP A 29 7.28 -0.63 0.65
N ILE A 30 8.04 -1.66 1.00
CA ILE A 30 9.37 -1.52 1.58
C ILE A 30 10.38 -2.19 0.66
N GLU A 31 11.43 -1.47 0.35
CA GLU A 31 12.48 -1.92 -0.55
C GLU A 31 13.15 -3.21 -0.08
N GLY A 32 13.42 -4.12 -1.02
CA GLY A 32 14.21 -5.32 -0.76
C GLY A 32 13.40 -6.47 -0.19
N GLU A 33 14.09 -7.52 0.22
CA GLU A 33 13.46 -8.68 0.80
C GLU A 33 13.14 -8.46 2.28
N PRO A 34 12.10 -9.14 2.80
CA PRO A 34 11.80 -9.00 4.22
C PRO A 34 12.96 -9.49 5.10
N GLU A 35 13.43 -8.63 5.99
CA GLU A 35 14.40 -8.99 6.99
C GLU A 35 13.76 -8.86 8.35
N LYS A 36 13.77 -9.94 9.12
CA LYS A 36 13.16 -9.92 10.45
C LYS A 36 14.24 -9.86 11.52
N SER A 37 14.00 -9.02 12.52
CA SER A 37 14.88 -8.93 13.68
C SER A 37 13.95 -8.86 14.89
N TRP A 38 14.13 -9.81 15.82
CA TRP A 38 13.32 -9.84 17.04
C TRP A 38 11.82 -9.89 16.75
N GLY A 39 11.42 -10.59 15.69
CA GLY A 39 10.01 -10.74 15.33
C GLY A 39 9.42 -9.58 14.56
N ALA A 40 10.19 -8.57 14.23
CA ALA A 40 9.74 -7.43 13.45
C ALA A 40 10.48 -7.35 12.12
N VAL A 41 9.82 -6.77 11.12
CA VAL A 41 10.45 -6.53 9.82
C VAL A 41 11.38 -5.33 9.94
N LYS A 42 12.63 -5.51 9.50
CA LYS A 42 13.63 -4.44 9.55
C LYS A 42 13.31 -3.42 8.45
N GLN A 43 13.12 -2.17 8.84
CA GLN A 43 12.77 -1.10 7.91
C GLN A 43 13.83 -0.01 7.81
N LYS A 44 14.73 0.05 8.75
CA LYS A 44 15.74 1.10 8.83
C LYS A 44 16.66 1.09 7.61
N GLY A 45 16.84 2.26 7.00
CA GLY A 45 17.72 2.39 5.85
C GLY A 45 17.11 1.94 4.54
N LYS A 46 15.86 1.49 4.54
CA LYS A 46 15.18 1.05 3.34
C LYS A 46 14.23 2.12 2.82
N LYS A 47 14.05 2.14 1.51
CA LYS A 47 13.06 3.01 0.89
C LYS A 47 11.67 2.51 1.22
N ILE A 48 10.81 3.41 1.69
CA ILE A 48 9.44 3.08 2.07
C ILE A 48 8.51 3.98 1.28
N LEU A 49 7.58 3.39 0.55
CA LEU A 49 6.60 4.13 -0.24
C LEU A 49 5.19 3.76 0.17
N VAL A 50 4.32 4.75 0.23
CA VAL A 50 2.91 4.52 0.52
C VAL A 50 2.27 3.86 -0.70
N ILE A 51 1.41 2.88 -0.49
CA ILE A 51 0.69 2.20 -1.56
C ILE A 51 -0.64 2.92 -1.79
N ASP A 52 -0.79 3.51 -2.97
CA ASP A 52 -2.04 4.08 -3.40
C ASP A 52 -2.90 2.98 -4.02
N THR A 53 -4.17 2.94 -3.67
CA THR A 53 -5.07 1.88 -4.11
C THR A 53 -6.28 2.48 -4.81
N PHE A 54 -6.68 1.85 -5.91
CA PHE A 54 -7.85 2.24 -6.67
C PHE A 54 -8.73 1.03 -6.91
N ARG A 55 -10.03 1.22 -6.80
CA ARG A 55 -11.00 0.16 -7.00
C ARG A 55 -11.98 0.56 -8.10
N CYS A 56 -12.22 -0.33 -9.05
CA CYS A 56 -13.23 -0.11 -10.07
C CYS A 56 -14.62 -0.20 -9.45
N ILE A 57 -15.43 0.83 -9.64
CA ILE A 57 -16.78 0.85 -9.09
C ILE A 57 -17.74 -0.10 -9.81
N SER A 58 -17.36 -0.55 -10.99
CA SER A 58 -18.20 -1.46 -11.79
C SER A 58 -17.89 -2.92 -11.56
N CYS A 59 -16.62 -3.32 -11.64
CA CYS A 59 -16.23 -4.73 -11.54
C CYS A 59 -15.44 -5.11 -10.29
N GLY A 60 -15.03 -4.13 -9.49
CA GLY A 60 -14.28 -4.40 -8.25
C GLY A 60 -12.79 -4.65 -8.43
N HIS A 61 -12.26 -4.48 -9.63
CA HIS A 61 -10.84 -4.65 -9.88
C HIS A 61 -10.01 -3.66 -9.04
N LEU A 62 -8.95 -4.15 -8.41
CA LEU A 62 -8.06 -3.31 -7.61
C LEU A 62 -6.75 -3.10 -8.32
N GLU A 63 -6.21 -1.89 -8.24
CA GLU A 63 -4.89 -1.56 -8.72
C GLU A 63 -4.10 -0.86 -7.63
N PHE A 64 -2.82 -1.20 -7.53
CA PHE A 64 -1.93 -0.66 -6.51
C PHE A 64 -0.76 0.05 -7.16
N TYR A 65 -0.40 1.21 -6.63
CA TYR A 65 0.74 1.97 -7.11
C TYR A 65 1.58 2.48 -5.94
N ALA A 66 2.89 2.34 -6.05
CA ALA A 66 3.83 2.90 -5.09
C ALA A 66 4.64 3.96 -5.84
N THR A 67 4.06 5.15 -6.03
CA THR A 67 4.53 6.12 -7.00
C THR A 67 5.36 7.26 -6.42
N GLY A 68 5.98 7.06 -5.28
CA GLY A 68 6.94 8.02 -4.78
C GLY A 68 6.55 8.81 -3.55
N LYS A 69 5.34 8.64 -3.07
CA LYS A 69 4.94 9.25 -1.81
C LYS A 69 5.61 8.48 -0.66
N GLU A 70 6.51 9.14 0.04
CA GLU A 70 7.29 8.48 1.08
C GLU A 70 6.44 8.09 2.29
N GLY A 71 6.65 6.87 2.77
CA GLY A 71 6.08 6.40 4.02
C GLY A 71 7.08 6.52 5.15
N LYS A 72 6.66 6.10 6.33
CA LYS A 72 7.50 6.13 7.53
C LYS A 72 7.67 4.73 8.07
N ALA A 73 8.85 4.45 8.62
CA ALA A 73 9.09 3.20 9.32
C ALA A 73 8.13 3.10 10.51
N ARG A 74 7.65 1.90 10.76
CA ARG A 74 6.69 1.65 11.84
C ARG A 74 7.25 0.69 12.87
#